data_267748f4c132ea0ea3ece862f1f6248e
#
_entry.id   267748f4c132ea0ea3ece862f1f6248e
#
_cell.length_a   1.000
_cell.length_b   1.000
_cell.length_c   1.000
_cell.angle_alpha   90.00
_cell.angle_beta   90.00
_cell.angle_gamma   90.00
#
_symmetry.space_group_name_H-M   'P 1'
#
loop_
_entity.id
_entity.type
_entity.pdbx_description
1 polymer ?
#
loop_
_entity_poly.entity_id
_entity_poly.type
_entity_poly.pdbx_seq_one_letter_code
_entity_poly.pdbx_strand_id
1 'polypeptide(L)'
;MLYAPLVKHLSLTWGAFFNINFINLRSRVKMVNFKEDENLKTLNHSCAHLMAQAVKHLYPDAKFWVGPVVAEGFYYDIDLGDRVIRDEDIAAIEKEMKKVAKTGKKIIRREISKQEAMELFKDDEYKIDLISKLEDGTITCYDQGDFTDLCRGPHVDNVKLCRNFKLIKHSGVYWKGDSKNKVLQRIYGVCFPTAEELEAHLALLEEAKERDHRKIGKDMQLFMSDDLIGRGLPMFLPKGYVIWQELENYIKAKERKNGYLHVMTPCIGTVNLYKTSGHWDHYKENMFPAMEVEGESF
;
A
#
# COMPACT_ATOMS: atom_id res chain seq x y z
N MET A 1 -16.79 42.31 -26.15
CA MET A 1 -16.45 43.23 -25.07
C MET A 1 -17.34 43.01 -23.85
N LEU A 2 -17.42 41.82 -23.25
CA LEU A 2 -18.34 41.50 -22.13
C LEU A 2 -17.75 40.54 -21.11
N TYR A 3 -16.40 40.39 -21.04
CA TYR A 3 -15.74 39.48 -20.10
C TYR A 3 -14.83 40.11 -19.04
N ALA A 4 -14.72 41.44 -19.03
CA ALA A 4 -13.83 42.17 -18.11
C ALA A 4 -14.31 42.29 -16.65
N PRO A 5 -15.60 42.30 -16.31
CA PRO A 5 -16.02 42.46 -14.90
C PRO A 5 -15.95 41.17 -14.07
N LEU A 6 -16.07 39.97 -14.69
CA LEU A 6 -16.09 38.71 -13.93
C LEU A 6 -14.71 38.29 -13.38
N VAL A 7 -13.65 38.63 -14.09
CA VAL A 7 -12.28 38.29 -13.71
C VAL A 7 -11.79 39.09 -12.49
N LYS A 8 -12.22 40.37 -12.38
CA LYS A 8 -11.86 41.21 -11.19
C LYS A 8 -12.55 40.77 -9.90
N HIS A 9 -13.76 40.25 -9.98
CA HIS A 9 -14.47 39.77 -8.79
C HIS A 9 -13.93 38.41 -8.29
N LEU A 10 -13.48 37.54 -9.19
CA LEU A 10 -12.83 36.26 -8.85
C LEU A 10 -11.45 36.46 -8.21
N SER A 11 -10.64 37.43 -8.66
CA SER A 11 -9.32 37.69 -8.10
C SER A 11 -9.34 38.23 -6.67
N LEU A 12 -10.37 38.99 -6.29
CA LEU A 12 -10.52 39.51 -4.93
C LEU A 12 -11.04 38.49 -3.91
N THR A 13 -11.87 37.54 -4.35
CA THR A 13 -12.36 36.46 -3.49
C THR A 13 -11.32 35.33 -3.31
N TRP A 14 -10.45 35.10 -4.30
CA TRP A 14 -9.39 34.11 -4.19
C TRP A 14 -8.22 34.55 -3.31
N GLY A 15 -7.89 35.84 -3.29
CA GLY A 15 -6.88 36.38 -2.38
C GLY A 15 -7.24 36.21 -0.90
N ALA A 16 -8.54 36.29 -0.56
CA ALA A 16 -9.04 36.07 0.79
C ALA A 16 -9.07 34.58 1.17
N PHE A 17 -9.33 33.64 0.22
CA PHE A 17 -9.35 32.22 0.46
C PHE A 17 -7.94 31.63 0.64
N PHE A 18 -6.92 32.16 -0.05
CA PHE A 18 -5.55 31.70 0.08
C PHE A 18 -4.87 32.15 1.37
N ASN A 19 -5.30 33.27 1.98
CA ASN A 19 -4.66 33.78 3.20
C ASN A 19 -5.14 33.12 4.51
N ILE A 20 -6.26 32.40 4.51
CA ILE A 20 -6.84 31.87 5.76
C ILE A 20 -6.26 30.50 6.15
N ASN A 21 -5.65 29.75 5.27
CA ASN A 21 -5.26 28.36 5.56
C ASN A 21 -3.78 28.00 5.39
N PHE A 22 -2.90 28.92 5.01
CA PHE A 22 -1.46 28.62 4.93
C PHE A 22 -0.78 28.46 6.29
N ILE A 23 -1.41 28.93 7.37
CA ILE A 23 -0.85 28.82 8.73
C ILE A 23 -1.14 27.44 9.36
N ASN A 24 -2.18 26.73 8.93
CA ASN A 24 -2.55 25.42 9.50
C ASN A 24 -2.08 24.19 8.69
N LEU A 25 -1.40 24.36 7.56
CA LEU A 25 -0.86 23.25 6.78
C LEU A 25 0.45 22.66 7.35
N ARG A 26 0.92 23.14 8.50
CA ARG A 26 2.13 22.62 9.16
C ARG A 26 1.88 21.48 10.16
N SER A 27 0.69 21.21 10.56
CA SER A 27 0.38 19.94 11.19
C SER A 27 0.13 18.86 10.11
N ARG A 28 1.17 18.46 9.40
CA ARG A 28 1.16 17.15 8.75
C ARG A 28 0.92 16.16 9.87
N VAL A 29 -0.30 15.67 10.00
CA VAL A 29 -0.55 14.49 10.80
C VAL A 29 0.30 13.41 10.17
N LYS A 30 1.45 13.12 10.79
CA LYS A 30 2.40 12.14 10.28
C LYS A 30 1.74 10.79 10.49
N MET A 31 1.31 10.16 9.41
CA MET A 31 0.87 8.76 9.46
C MET A 31 1.99 7.93 10.09
N VAL A 32 1.63 7.05 10.99
CA VAL A 32 2.57 6.13 11.64
C VAL A 32 3.17 5.22 10.57
N ASN A 33 4.50 5.12 10.52
CA ASN A 33 5.19 4.12 9.74
C ASN A 33 5.57 2.95 10.64
N PHE A 34 4.85 1.85 10.50
CA PHE A 34 5.02 0.66 11.35
C PHE A 34 6.37 -0.05 11.18
N LYS A 35 7.16 0.28 10.16
CA LYS A 35 8.51 -0.25 9.96
C LYS A 35 9.59 0.51 10.72
N GLU A 36 9.34 1.78 11.06
CA GLU A 36 10.35 2.65 11.69
C GLU A 36 10.42 2.46 13.21
N ASP A 37 9.34 1.98 13.84
CA ASP A 37 9.29 1.69 15.28
C ASP A 37 9.36 0.17 15.52
N GLU A 38 10.44 -0.31 16.12
CA GLU A 38 10.67 -1.75 16.33
C GLU A 38 9.64 -2.39 17.26
N ASN A 39 9.05 -1.65 18.21
CA ASN A 39 8.01 -2.18 19.09
C ASN A 39 6.69 -2.35 18.33
N LEU A 40 6.28 -1.34 17.55
CA LEU A 40 5.10 -1.42 16.69
C LEU A 40 5.27 -2.49 15.61
N LYS A 41 6.45 -2.61 15.02
CA LYS A 41 6.77 -3.63 14.05
C LYS A 41 6.64 -5.04 14.66
N THR A 42 7.22 -5.27 15.82
CA THR A 42 7.11 -6.56 16.54
C THR A 42 5.66 -6.88 16.92
N LEU A 43 4.90 -5.88 17.39
CA LEU A 43 3.49 -6.02 17.73
C LEU A 43 2.64 -6.38 16.50
N ASN A 44 2.82 -5.66 15.39
CA ASN A 44 2.10 -5.89 14.15
C ASN A 44 2.46 -7.23 13.51
N HIS A 45 3.72 -7.64 13.58
CA HIS A 45 4.16 -8.97 13.14
C HIS A 45 3.46 -10.08 13.95
N SER A 46 3.38 -9.92 15.26
CA SER A 46 2.68 -10.87 16.13
C SER A 46 1.17 -10.87 15.89
N CYS A 47 0.59 -9.71 15.57
CA CYS A 47 -0.81 -9.60 15.20
C CYS A 47 -1.12 -10.28 13.85
N ALA A 48 -0.17 -10.30 12.90
CA ALA A 48 -0.30 -11.07 11.66
C ALA A 48 -0.43 -12.58 11.96
N HIS A 49 0.35 -13.11 12.91
CA HIS A 49 0.23 -14.50 13.37
C HIS A 49 -1.08 -14.76 14.11
N LEU A 50 -1.55 -13.81 14.94
CA LEU A 50 -2.87 -13.88 15.56
C LEU A 50 -3.98 -13.99 14.52
N MET A 51 -3.89 -13.22 13.43
CA MET A 51 -4.84 -13.29 12.33
C MET A 51 -4.75 -14.64 11.60
N ALA A 52 -3.55 -15.13 11.32
CA ALA A 52 -3.34 -16.44 10.69
C ALA A 52 -3.95 -17.58 11.52
N GLN A 53 -3.75 -17.59 12.84
CA GLN A 53 -4.39 -18.55 13.75
C GLN A 53 -5.92 -18.46 13.69
N ALA A 54 -6.48 -17.26 13.76
CA ALA A 54 -7.93 -17.05 13.65
C ALA A 54 -8.49 -17.54 12.32
N VAL A 55 -7.79 -17.31 11.22
CA VAL A 55 -8.17 -17.83 9.91
C VAL A 55 -8.09 -19.36 9.89
N LYS A 56 -7.04 -19.96 10.48
CA LYS A 56 -6.93 -21.43 10.55
C LYS A 56 -8.04 -22.08 11.35
N HIS A 57 -8.53 -21.42 12.42
CA HIS A 57 -9.68 -21.89 13.19
C HIS A 57 -10.98 -21.89 12.37
N LEU A 58 -11.19 -20.85 11.55
CA LEU A 58 -12.39 -20.72 10.73
C LEU A 58 -12.32 -21.52 9.43
N TYR A 59 -11.13 -21.68 8.90
CA TYR A 59 -10.84 -22.36 7.64
C TYR A 59 -9.67 -23.35 7.83
N PRO A 60 -9.95 -24.57 8.31
CA PRO A 60 -8.92 -25.55 8.64
C PRO A 60 -8.01 -25.94 7.46
N ASP A 61 -8.51 -25.84 6.23
CA ASP A 61 -7.73 -26.15 5.01
C ASP A 61 -6.90 -24.97 4.49
N ALA A 62 -6.98 -23.78 5.16
CA ALA A 62 -6.22 -22.61 4.78
C ALA A 62 -4.71 -22.89 4.80
N LYS A 63 -4.01 -22.43 3.76
CA LYS A 63 -2.55 -22.45 3.65
C LYS A 63 -2.01 -21.03 3.70
N PHE A 64 -0.79 -20.89 4.19
CA PHE A 64 -0.24 -19.57 4.55
C PHE A 64 1.10 -19.32 3.87
N TRP A 65 1.21 -18.20 3.15
CA TRP A 65 2.49 -17.86 2.55
C TRP A 65 3.33 -16.99 3.49
N VAL A 66 3.14 -15.66 3.48
CA VAL A 66 3.94 -14.71 4.27
C VAL A 66 3.08 -13.63 4.91
N GLY A 67 3.51 -13.16 6.10
CA GLY A 67 2.83 -12.13 6.88
C GLY A 67 3.75 -10.99 7.32
N PRO A 68 4.33 -10.19 6.40
CA PRO A 68 5.25 -9.12 6.77
C PRO A 68 4.55 -7.88 7.30
N VAL A 69 5.30 -7.08 8.06
CA VAL A 69 4.94 -5.72 8.41
C VAL A 69 5.33 -4.78 7.26
N VAL A 70 4.43 -3.89 6.91
CA VAL A 70 4.58 -2.83 5.91
C VAL A 70 4.48 -1.45 6.57
N ALA A 71 4.71 -0.38 5.82
CA ALA A 71 4.65 0.97 6.35
C ALA A 71 3.27 1.31 6.95
N GLU A 72 2.20 0.75 6.37
CA GLU A 72 0.80 1.00 6.74
C GLU A 72 0.21 -0.01 7.74
N GLY A 73 1.01 -0.94 8.28
CA GLY A 73 0.55 -1.98 9.19
C GLY A 73 1.15 -3.35 8.86
N PHE A 74 0.34 -4.40 8.84
CA PHE A 74 0.72 -5.74 8.43
C PHE A 74 -0.24 -6.31 7.39
N TYR A 75 0.16 -7.37 6.71
CA TYR A 75 -0.74 -8.22 5.96
C TYR A 75 -0.37 -9.70 6.11
N TYR A 76 -1.25 -10.57 5.66
CA TYR A 76 -0.95 -11.98 5.45
C TYR A 76 -1.54 -12.47 4.15
N ASP A 77 -0.79 -13.27 3.40
CA ASP A 77 -1.21 -13.92 2.16
C ASP A 77 -1.64 -15.34 2.45
N ILE A 78 -2.87 -15.67 2.11
CA ILE A 78 -3.58 -16.88 2.52
C ILE A 78 -4.21 -17.52 1.30
N ASP A 79 -3.99 -18.82 1.11
CA ASP A 79 -4.73 -19.62 0.13
C ASP A 79 -5.95 -20.25 0.83
N LEU A 80 -7.13 -19.95 0.33
CA LEU A 80 -8.41 -20.49 0.78
C LEU A 80 -9.06 -21.40 -0.30
N GLY A 81 -8.26 -21.92 -1.24
CA GLY A 81 -8.76 -22.63 -2.42
C GLY A 81 -9.59 -21.70 -3.31
N ASP A 82 -10.79 -22.15 -3.65
CA ASP A 82 -11.71 -21.36 -4.52
C ASP A 82 -12.49 -20.28 -3.76
N ARG A 83 -12.31 -20.16 -2.45
CA ARG A 83 -13.02 -19.19 -1.62
C ARG A 83 -12.39 -17.81 -1.70
N VAL A 84 -13.24 -16.80 -1.95
CA VAL A 84 -12.86 -15.40 -1.92
C VAL A 84 -13.36 -14.77 -0.61
N ILE A 85 -12.49 -14.03 0.08
CA ILE A 85 -12.84 -13.28 1.31
C ILE A 85 -13.82 -12.16 0.97
N ARG A 86 -14.82 -11.99 1.83
CA ARG A 86 -15.82 -10.93 1.80
C ARG A 86 -15.79 -10.13 3.11
N ASP A 87 -16.45 -8.99 3.14
CA ASP A 87 -16.51 -8.14 4.34
C ASP A 87 -17.09 -8.86 5.57
N GLU A 88 -18.03 -9.78 5.35
CA GLU A 88 -18.61 -10.63 6.39
C GLU A 88 -17.57 -11.58 7.01
N ASP A 89 -16.68 -12.13 6.19
CA ASP A 89 -15.59 -12.99 6.64
C ASP A 89 -14.58 -12.19 7.50
N ILE A 90 -14.30 -10.94 7.13
CA ILE A 90 -13.43 -10.04 7.92
C ILE A 90 -13.99 -9.86 9.33
N ALA A 91 -15.28 -9.61 9.47
CA ALA A 91 -15.93 -9.48 10.78
C ALA A 91 -15.85 -10.79 11.61
N ALA A 92 -15.99 -11.94 10.95
CA ALA A 92 -15.85 -13.25 11.60
C ALA A 92 -14.40 -13.50 12.06
N ILE A 93 -13.41 -13.18 11.22
CA ILE A 93 -11.99 -13.29 11.55
C ILE A 93 -11.63 -12.37 12.74
N GLU A 94 -12.07 -11.09 12.73
CA GLU A 94 -11.86 -10.18 13.86
C GLU A 94 -12.44 -10.71 15.18
N LYS A 95 -13.65 -11.31 15.10
CA LYS A 95 -14.29 -11.92 16.27
C LYS A 95 -13.48 -13.09 16.82
N GLU A 96 -12.94 -13.93 15.94
CA GLU A 96 -12.11 -15.07 16.33
C GLU A 96 -10.74 -14.58 16.87
N MET A 97 -10.09 -13.60 16.23
CA MET A 97 -8.87 -12.96 16.73
C MET A 97 -9.06 -12.43 18.17
N LYS A 98 -10.19 -11.78 18.46
CA LYS A 98 -10.51 -11.30 19.82
C LYS A 98 -10.63 -12.43 20.83
N LYS A 99 -11.15 -13.60 20.43
CA LYS A 99 -11.22 -14.79 21.31
C LYS A 99 -9.81 -15.33 21.56
N VAL A 100 -9.01 -15.52 20.52
CA VAL A 100 -7.63 -16.01 20.63
C VAL A 100 -6.80 -15.06 21.51
N ALA A 101 -6.86 -13.75 21.28
CA ALA A 101 -6.14 -12.76 22.09
C ALA A 101 -6.49 -12.84 23.58
N LYS A 102 -7.77 -13.12 23.93
CA LYS A 102 -8.21 -13.29 25.33
C LYS A 102 -7.60 -14.52 26.01
N THR A 103 -7.17 -15.53 25.28
CA THR A 103 -6.55 -16.73 25.88
C THR A 103 -5.25 -16.42 26.60
N GLY A 104 -4.55 -15.35 26.20
CA GLY A 104 -3.29 -14.94 26.80
C GLY A 104 -2.18 -15.98 26.64
N LYS A 105 -2.21 -16.80 25.60
CA LYS A 105 -1.16 -17.78 25.32
C LYS A 105 0.16 -17.10 25.03
N LYS A 106 1.26 -17.71 25.51
CA LYS A 106 2.62 -17.27 25.17
C LYS A 106 2.93 -17.60 23.73
N ILE A 107 3.77 -16.77 23.11
CA ILE A 107 4.37 -17.01 21.81
C ILE A 107 5.78 -17.55 22.06
N ILE A 108 6.06 -18.78 21.65
CA ILE A 108 7.28 -19.51 21.99
C ILE A 108 8.09 -19.75 20.71
N ARG A 109 9.32 -19.26 20.69
CA ARG A 109 10.27 -19.50 19.61
C ARG A 109 10.88 -20.90 19.75
N ARG A 110 10.88 -21.64 18.65
CA ARG A 110 11.62 -22.91 18.51
C ARG A 110 12.57 -22.87 17.33
N GLU A 111 13.75 -23.46 17.50
CA GLU A 111 14.64 -23.81 16.41
C GLU A 111 14.41 -25.27 16.04
N ILE A 112 14.27 -25.54 14.76
CA ILE A 112 13.99 -26.88 14.25
C ILE A 112 14.90 -27.18 13.06
N SER A 113 15.15 -28.47 12.82
CA SER A 113 15.88 -28.92 11.63
C SER A 113 15.05 -28.72 10.36
N LYS A 114 15.71 -28.70 9.22
CA LYS A 114 15.03 -28.62 7.92
C LYS A 114 14.09 -29.80 7.70
N GLN A 115 14.48 -30.98 8.14
CA GLN A 115 13.66 -32.18 8.03
C GLN A 115 12.41 -32.10 8.89
N GLU A 116 12.50 -31.61 10.13
CA GLU A 116 11.35 -31.34 11.00
C GLU A 116 10.41 -30.30 10.41
N ALA A 117 10.98 -29.20 9.85
CA ALA A 117 10.20 -28.16 9.22
C ALA A 117 9.42 -28.69 8.00
N MET A 118 10.05 -29.49 7.15
CA MET A 118 9.41 -30.11 5.99
C MET A 118 8.27 -31.07 6.40
N GLU A 119 8.42 -31.83 7.48
CA GLU A 119 7.36 -32.72 7.96
C GLU A 119 6.23 -31.91 8.63
N LEU A 120 6.56 -30.88 9.42
CA LEU A 120 5.58 -30.03 10.12
C LEU A 120 4.66 -29.28 9.15
N PHE A 121 5.19 -28.82 8.03
CA PHE A 121 4.46 -28.03 7.04
C PHE A 121 4.18 -28.78 5.73
N LYS A 122 4.24 -30.11 5.73
CA LYS A 122 4.07 -30.94 4.52
C LYS A 122 2.80 -30.67 3.72
N ASP A 123 1.72 -30.27 4.38
CA ASP A 123 0.42 -29.99 3.77
C ASP A 123 0.30 -28.54 3.25
N ASP A 124 1.32 -27.69 3.47
CA ASP A 124 1.36 -26.29 3.04
C ASP A 124 2.47 -26.07 2.00
N GLU A 125 2.10 -26.08 0.73
CA GLU A 125 3.03 -25.92 -0.40
C GLU A 125 3.81 -24.59 -0.37
N TYR A 126 3.22 -23.56 0.21
CA TYR A 126 3.86 -22.23 0.33
C TYR A 126 4.97 -22.24 1.38
N LYS A 127 4.76 -22.92 2.50
CA LYS A 127 5.80 -23.11 3.54
C LYS A 127 6.90 -24.04 3.05
N ILE A 128 6.55 -25.11 2.33
CA ILE A 128 7.52 -26.00 1.71
C ILE A 128 8.41 -25.25 0.71
N ASP A 129 7.85 -24.39 -0.15
CA ASP A 129 8.64 -23.55 -1.07
C ASP A 129 9.60 -22.62 -0.32
N LEU A 130 9.19 -22.04 0.80
CA LEU A 130 10.04 -21.19 1.63
C LEU A 130 11.16 -22.01 2.30
N ILE A 131 10.83 -23.13 2.93
CA ILE A 131 11.78 -24.01 3.64
C ILE A 131 12.83 -24.57 2.69
N SER A 132 12.44 -24.92 1.46
CA SER A 132 13.38 -25.47 0.46
C SER A 132 14.57 -24.55 0.19
N LYS A 133 14.39 -23.24 0.29
CA LYS A 133 15.38 -22.17 0.05
C LYS A 133 16.20 -21.80 1.28
N LEU A 134 15.86 -22.32 2.46
CA LEU A 134 16.58 -22.06 3.69
C LEU A 134 17.69 -23.08 3.91
N GLU A 135 18.79 -22.62 4.53
CA GLU A 135 19.87 -23.49 5.00
C GLU A 135 19.46 -24.19 6.30
N ASP A 136 19.95 -25.43 6.49
CA ASP A 136 19.70 -26.15 7.73
C ASP A 136 20.40 -25.47 8.92
N GLY A 137 19.77 -25.55 10.10
CA GLY A 137 20.27 -24.89 11.30
C GLY A 137 19.88 -23.41 11.45
N THR A 138 19.14 -22.82 10.47
CA THR A 138 18.66 -21.43 10.55
C THR A 138 17.14 -21.32 10.63
N ILE A 139 16.43 -22.46 10.72
CA ILE A 139 14.98 -22.49 10.63
C ILE A 139 14.36 -22.31 12.00
N THR A 140 13.51 -21.32 12.13
CA THR A 140 12.77 -21.01 13.35
C THR A 140 11.28 -21.03 13.12
N CYS A 141 10.54 -21.55 14.09
CA CYS A 141 9.09 -21.52 14.18
C CYS A 141 8.66 -20.83 15.47
N TYR A 142 7.43 -20.32 15.44
CA TYR A 142 6.81 -19.75 16.60
C TYR A 142 5.48 -20.46 16.89
N ASP A 143 5.36 -20.99 18.09
CA ASP A 143 4.17 -21.65 18.57
C ASP A 143 3.28 -20.63 19.32
N GLN A 144 2.02 -20.56 18.95
CA GLN A 144 1.02 -19.69 19.55
C GLN A 144 -0.24 -20.52 19.87
N GLY A 145 -0.26 -21.17 21.05
CA GLY A 145 -1.34 -22.08 21.40
C GLY A 145 -1.36 -23.33 20.51
N ASP A 146 -2.39 -23.47 19.70
CA ASP A 146 -2.60 -24.55 18.75
C ASP A 146 -2.16 -24.22 17.31
N PHE A 147 -1.51 -23.08 17.11
CA PHE A 147 -1.01 -22.63 15.84
C PHE A 147 0.51 -22.50 15.84
N THR A 148 1.17 -23.04 14.83
CA THR A 148 2.61 -22.89 14.61
C THR A 148 2.86 -22.27 13.25
N ASP A 149 3.77 -21.32 13.19
CA ASP A 149 4.17 -20.68 11.94
C ASP A 149 5.68 -20.64 11.75
N LEU A 150 6.11 -20.75 10.49
CA LEU A 150 7.49 -20.57 10.05
C LEU A 150 7.82 -19.08 10.03
N CYS A 151 8.71 -18.64 10.92
CA CYS A 151 9.01 -17.22 11.05
C CYS A 151 10.39 -16.96 11.67
N ARG A 152 11.00 -15.83 11.28
CA ARG A 152 12.27 -15.36 11.87
C ARG A 152 12.09 -14.54 13.13
N GLY A 153 10.89 -14.03 13.39
CA GLY A 153 10.61 -13.11 14.49
C GLY A 153 11.20 -11.70 14.27
N PRO A 154 11.31 -10.88 15.33
CA PRO A 154 10.83 -11.18 16.69
C PRO A 154 9.31 -11.11 16.84
N HIS A 155 8.81 -11.61 17.96
CA HIS A 155 7.41 -11.55 18.38
C HIS A 155 7.30 -11.02 19.81
N VAL A 156 6.09 -10.56 20.17
CA VAL A 156 5.76 -10.25 21.57
C VAL A 156 5.63 -11.55 22.39
N ASP A 157 5.83 -11.48 23.69
CA ASP A 157 5.82 -12.66 24.57
C ASP A 157 4.44 -13.32 24.70
N ASN A 158 3.38 -12.54 24.49
CA ASN A 158 2.02 -12.99 24.75
C ASN A 158 1.02 -12.39 23.77
N VAL A 159 0.17 -13.25 23.20
CA VAL A 159 -0.86 -12.88 22.22
C VAL A 159 -1.87 -11.83 22.75
N LYS A 160 -2.04 -11.72 24.08
CA LYS A 160 -2.89 -10.71 24.71
C LYS A 160 -2.46 -9.27 24.39
N LEU A 161 -1.19 -9.04 24.07
CA LEU A 161 -0.69 -7.71 23.68
C LEU A 161 -1.26 -7.26 22.34
N CYS A 162 -1.64 -8.20 21.46
CA CYS A 162 -2.22 -7.92 20.15
C CYS A 162 -3.74 -7.65 20.18
N ARG A 163 -4.32 -7.25 21.32
CA ARG A 163 -5.79 -7.08 21.47
C ARG A 163 -6.40 -5.87 20.78
N ASN A 164 -5.60 -4.81 20.58
CA ASN A 164 -6.06 -3.55 19.99
C ASN A 164 -5.70 -3.53 18.50
N PHE A 165 -6.47 -4.21 17.70
CA PHE A 165 -6.26 -4.36 16.26
C PHE A 165 -7.52 -4.02 15.46
N LYS A 166 -7.31 -3.75 14.17
CA LYS A 166 -8.37 -3.64 13.17
C LYS A 166 -7.89 -4.23 11.85
N LEU A 167 -8.73 -5.03 11.19
CA LEU A 167 -8.53 -5.42 9.81
C LEU A 167 -9.07 -4.32 8.90
N ILE A 168 -8.24 -3.84 7.97
CA ILE A 168 -8.51 -2.60 7.23
C ILE A 168 -9.11 -2.87 5.84
N LYS A 169 -8.56 -3.86 5.13
CA LYS A 169 -8.96 -4.22 3.76
C LYS A 169 -8.51 -5.63 3.41
N HIS A 170 -9.07 -6.15 2.34
CA HIS A 170 -8.61 -7.39 1.70
C HIS A 170 -8.48 -7.19 0.18
N SER A 171 -7.69 -8.04 -0.46
CA SER A 171 -7.51 -8.06 -1.91
C SER A 171 -7.00 -9.41 -2.39
N GLY A 172 -7.27 -9.74 -3.66
CA GLY A 172 -6.56 -10.83 -4.35
C GLY A 172 -5.14 -10.40 -4.72
N VAL A 173 -4.18 -11.31 -4.61
CA VAL A 173 -2.79 -11.11 -5.05
C VAL A 173 -2.26 -12.38 -5.71
N TYR A 174 -1.46 -12.24 -6.75
CA TYR A 174 -0.81 -13.40 -7.36
C TYR A 174 0.37 -13.88 -6.50
N TRP A 175 0.46 -15.17 -6.28
CA TRP A 175 1.61 -15.76 -5.61
C TRP A 175 2.92 -15.39 -6.31
N LYS A 176 3.91 -14.92 -5.54
CA LYS A 176 5.19 -14.37 -6.04
C LYS A 176 5.07 -13.22 -7.04
N GLY A 177 3.89 -12.59 -7.14
CA GLY A 177 3.66 -11.47 -8.06
C GLY A 177 3.53 -11.86 -9.53
N ASP A 178 3.49 -13.14 -9.86
CA ASP A 178 3.33 -13.62 -11.24
C ASP A 178 1.86 -13.94 -11.51
N SER A 179 1.28 -13.29 -12.52
CA SER A 179 -0.13 -13.46 -12.93
C SER A 179 -0.49 -14.87 -13.43
N LYS A 180 0.50 -15.72 -13.69
CA LYS A 180 0.33 -17.13 -14.06
C LYS A 180 0.14 -18.04 -12.84
N ASN A 181 0.46 -17.57 -11.66
CA ASN A 181 0.35 -18.32 -10.42
C ASN A 181 -1.06 -18.16 -9.79
N LYS A 182 -1.32 -18.99 -8.77
CA LYS A 182 -2.57 -18.91 -7.99
C LYS A 182 -2.78 -17.52 -7.38
N VAL A 183 -4.05 -17.13 -7.28
CA VAL A 183 -4.48 -15.95 -6.55
C VAL A 183 -4.66 -16.28 -5.08
N LEU A 184 -3.90 -15.61 -4.22
CA LEU A 184 -4.03 -15.68 -2.77
C LEU A 184 -4.92 -14.55 -2.27
N GLN A 185 -5.51 -14.74 -1.09
CA GLN A 185 -6.25 -13.70 -0.40
C GLN A 185 -5.32 -12.95 0.55
N ARG A 186 -5.14 -11.66 0.35
CA ARG A 186 -4.32 -10.79 1.21
C ARG A 186 -5.24 -10.00 2.13
N ILE A 187 -5.05 -10.14 3.43
CA ILE A 187 -5.78 -9.39 4.45
C ILE A 187 -4.82 -8.43 5.12
N TYR A 188 -5.19 -7.15 5.19
CA TYR A 188 -4.40 -6.09 5.84
C TYR A 188 -4.97 -5.73 7.19
N GLY A 189 -4.10 -5.44 8.14
CA GLY A 189 -4.50 -4.99 9.46
C GLY A 189 -3.48 -4.07 10.11
N VAL A 190 -3.90 -3.49 11.22
CA VAL A 190 -3.06 -2.67 12.11
C VAL A 190 -3.27 -3.11 13.54
N CYS A 191 -2.24 -2.98 14.36
CA CYS A 191 -2.30 -3.24 15.80
C CYS A 191 -1.53 -2.16 16.56
N PHE A 192 -2.11 -1.70 17.66
CA PHE A 192 -1.53 -0.68 18.54
C PHE A 192 -1.45 -1.15 19.99
N PRO A 193 -0.53 -0.59 20.79
CA PRO A 193 -0.43 -0.91 22.21
C PRO A 193 -1.71 -0.58 23.00
N THR A 194 -2.35 0.54 22.67
CA THR A 194 -3.57 1.02 23.33
C THR A 194 -4.76 1.14 22.38
N ALA A 195 -5.96 1.16 22.95
CA ALA A 195 -7.19 1.34 22.18
C ALA A 195 -7.29 2.78 21.65
N GLU A 196 -6.83 3.74 22.42
CA GLU A 196 -6.83 5.16 22.09
C GLU A 196 -5.96 5.45 20.85
N GLU A 197 -4.77 4.83 20.76
CA GLU A 197 -3.88 4.95 19.60
C GLU A 197 -4.51 4.32 18.35
N LEU A 198 -5.17 3.16 18.51
CA LEU A 198 -5.90 2.52 17.41
C LEU A 198 -7.03 3.42 16.91
N GLU A 199 -7.87 3.94 17.80
CA GLU A 199 -9.00 4.81 17.45
C GLU A 199 -8.51 6.09 16.75
N ALA A 200 -7.45 6.73 17.28
CA ALA A 200 -6.84 7.89 16.65
C ALA A 200 -6.33 7.59 15.24
N HIS A 201 -5.68 6.44 15.03
CA HIS A 201 -5.20 6.02 13.71
C HIS A 201 -6.36 5.75 12.75
N LEU A 202 -7.44 5.09 13.19
CA LEU A 202 -8.61 4.84 12.36
C LEU A 202 -9.32 6.14 11.96
N ALA A 203 -9.41 7.11 12.88
CA ALA A 203 -9.94 8.45 12.56
C ALA A 203 -9.11 9.15 11.47
N LEU A 204 -7.78 9.04 11.53
CA LEU A 204 -6.89 9.58 10.49
C LEU A 204 -7.06 8.90 9.13
N LEU A 205 -7.26 7.58 9.12
CA LEU A 205 -7.54 6.85 7.87
C LEU A 205 -8.85 7.31 7.23
N GLU A 206 -9.89 7.55 8.05
CA GLU A 206 -11.17 8.04 7.54
C GLU A 206 -11.04 9.47 7.02
N GLU A 207 -10.36 10.36 7.76
CA GLU A 207 -10.05 11.71 7.29
C GLU A 207 -9.26 11.70 5.97
N ALA A 208 -8.30 10.76 5.82
CA ALA A 208 -7.54 10.61 4.59
C ALA A 208 -8.42 10.20 3.39
N LYS A 209 -9.43 9.33 3.60
CA LYS A 209 -10.40 8.97 2.55
C LYS A 209 -11.24 10.18 2.11
N GLU A 210 -11.69 11.01 3.05
CA GLU A 210 -12.43 12.23 2.72
C GLU A 210 -11.60 13.23 1.92
N ARG A 211 -10.28 13.23 2.13
CA ARG A 211 -9.31 14.09 1.41
C ARG A 211 -8.75 13.45 0.13
N ASP A 212 -9.26 12.31 -0.30
CA ASP A 212 -8.81 11.67 -1.54
C ASP A 212 -9.07 12.61 -2.72
N HIS A 213 -7.99 12.96 -3.44
CA HIS A 213 -8.05 13.86 -4.59
C HIS A 213 -8.99 13.37 -5.69
N ARG A 214 -9.19 12.07 -5.83
CA ARG A 214 -10.09 11.45 -6.81
C ARG A 214 -11.55 11.74 -6.46
N LYS A 215 -11.90 11.62 -5.16
CA LYS A 215 -13.22 11.98 -4.64
C LYS A 215 -13.46 13.48 -4.80
N ILE A 216 -12.57 14.30 -4.26
CA ILE A 216 -12.67 15.77 -4.33
C ILE A 216 -12.72 16.23 -5.79
N GLY A 217 -11.84 15.70 -6.65
CA GLY A 217 -11.79 16.07 -8.06
C GLY A 217 -13.07 15.75 -8.82
N LYS A 218 -13.69 14.61 -8.52
CA LYS A 218 -14.99 14.23 -9.09
C LYS A 218 -16.12 15.15 -8.58
N ASP A 219 -16.21 15.36 -7.27
CA ASP A 219 -17.26 16.16 -6.64
C ASP A 219 -17.19 17.64 -7.08
N MET A 220 -15.99 18.18 -7.21
CA MET A 220 -15.74 19.54 -7.70
C MET A 220 -15.74 19.68 -9.21
N GLN A 221 -15.84 18.59 -9.97
CA GLN A 221 -15.74 18.56 -11.42
C GLN A 221 -14.40 19.15 -11.93
N LEU A 222 -13.29 18.71 -11.37
CA LEU A 222 -11.96 19.18 -11.74
C LEU A 222 -11.38 18.39 -12.92
N PHE A 223 -11.65 17.10 -12.97
CA PHE A 223 -11.20 16.20 -14.05
C PHE A 223 -12.18 15.04 -14.23
N MET A 224 -12.05 14.38 -15.36
CA MET A 224 -12.81 13.17 -15.68
C MET A 224 -11.93 12.18 -16.45
N SER A 225 -12.34 10.93 -16.50
CA SER A 225 -11.78 9.91 -17.37
C SER A 225 -12.90 9.35 -18.25
N ASP A 226 -12.58 8.99 -19.47
CA ASP A 226 -13.50 8.40 -20.42
C ASP A 226 -12.85 7.17 -21.06
N ASP A 227 -13.59 6.07 -21.19
CA ASP A 227 -13.07 4.81 -21.75
C ASP A 227 -12.68 4.94 -23.23
N LEU A 228 -13.32 5.86 -24.00
CA LEU A 228 -12.95 6.15 -25.38
C LEU A 228 -11.58 6.82 -25.50
N ILE A 229 -11.19 7.63 -24.51
CA ILE A 229 -9.87 8.26 -24.43
C ILE A 229 -8.82 7.25 -23.97
N GLY A 230 -9.19 6.45 -22.95
CA GLY A 230 -8.33 5.41 -22.40
C GLY A 230 -8.18 5.50 -20.88
N ARG A 231 -7.98 4.34 -20.26
CA ARG A 231 -7.79 4.25 -18.82
C ARG A 231 -6.47 4.89 -18.39
N GLY A 232 -6.51 5.67 -17.32
CA GLY A 232 -5.33 6.35 -16.81
C GLY A 232 -4.98 7.66 -17.54
N LEU A 233 -5.81 8.11 -18.47
CA LEU A 233 -5.68 9.38 -19.20
C LEU A 233 -6.73 10.39 -18.72
N PRO A 234 -6.49 11.11 -17.60
CA PRO A 234 -7.45 12.08 -17.08
C PRO A 234 -7.51 13.33 -17.95
N MET A 235 -8.73 13.82 -18.17
CA MET A 235 -8.98 15.11 -18.83
C MET A 235 -9.33 16.16 -17.77
N PHE A 236 -8.66 17.30 -17.80
CA PHE A 236 -8.98 18.43 -16.95
C PHE A 236 -10.19 19.18 -17.47
N LEU A 237 -11.19 19.34 -16.63
CA LEU A 237 -12.36 20.17 -16.87
C LEU A 237 -12.04 21.66 -16.59
N PRO A 238 -12.89 22.62 -16.98
CA PRO A 238 -12.57 24.05 -16.86
C PRO A 238 -12.05 24.46 -15.48
N LYS A 239 -12.66 24.00 -14.40
CA LYS A 239 -12.21 24.33 -13.03
C LYS A 239 -10.83 23.72 -12.71
N GLY A 240 -10.60 22.49 -13.14
CA GLY A 240 -9.32 21.82 -12.97
C GLY A 240 -8.21 22.45 -13.81
N TYR A 241 -8.54 22.90 -15.02
CA TYR A 241 -7.58 23.59 -15.87
C TYR A 241 -7.12 24.93 -15.29
N VAL A 242 -7.99 25.65 -14.60
CA VAL A 242 -7.58 26.87 -13.86
C VAL A 242 -6.51 26.54 -12.83
N ILE A 243 -6.71 25.47 -12.06
CA ILE A 243 -5.71 25.03 -11.06
C ILE A 243 -4.38 24.66 -11.73
N TRP A 244 -4.44 23.94 -12.85
CA TRP A 244 -3.25 23.60 -13.66
C TRP A 244 -2.50 24.86 -14.09
N GLN A 245 -3.21 25.85 -14.66
CA GLN A 245 -2.60 27.11 -15.12
C GLN A 245 -1.93 27.89 -13.97
N GLU A 246 -2.58 27.97 -12.82
CA GLU A 246 -2.01 28.66 -11.65
C GLU A 246 -0.72 27.99 -11.16
N LEU A 247 -0.69 26.64 -11.13
CA LEU A 247 0.52 25.91 -10.77
C LEU A 247 1.64 26.10 -11.81
N GLU A 248 1.31 26.08 -13.09
CA GLU A 248 2.25 26.32 -14.18
C GLU A 248 2.83 27.75 -14.13
N ASN A 249 1.98 28.74 -13.94
CA ASN A 249 2.39 30.14 -13.81
C ASN A 249 3.29 30.33 -12.59
N TYR A 250 2.94 29.71 -11.47
CA TYR A 250 3.73 29.78 -10.24
C TYR A 250 5.14 29.23 -10.43
N ILE A 251 5.27 28.01 -11.02
CA ILE A 251 6.59 27.41 -11.20
C ILE A 251 7.43 28.19 -12.21
N LYS A 252 6.84 28.60 -13.35
CA LYS A 252 7.52 29.42 -14.37
C LYS A 252 8.01 30.75 -13.82
N ALA A 253 7.23 31.41 -12.96
CA ALA A 253 7.63 32.64 -12.31
C ALA A 253 8.81 32.42 -11.36
N LYS A 254 8.80 31.34 -10.58
CA LYS A 254 9.90 30.94 -9.70
C LYS A 254 11.17 30.62 -10.45
N GLU A 255 11.08 29.87 -11.53
CA GLU A 255 12.22 29.49 -12.38
C GLU A 255 12.88 30.73 -12.99
N ARG A 256 12.10 31.63 -13.59
CA ARG A 256 12.62 32.91 -14.11
C ARG A 256 13.30 33.76 -13.03
N LYS A 257 12.69 33.84 -11.85
CA LYS A 257 13.28 34.58 -10.71
C LYS A 257 14.64 34.01 -10.29
N ASN A 258 14.85 32.70 -10.47
CA ASN A 258 16.12 32.02 -10.13
C ASN A 258 17.08 31.92 -11.33
N GLY A 259 16.82 32.62 -12.44
CA GLY A 259 17.70 32.68 -13.59
C GLY A 259 17.60 31.52 -14.58
N TYR A 260 16.59 30.66 -14.47
CA TYR A 260 16.36 29.57 -15.44
C TYR A 260 15.76 30.12 -16.73
N LEU A 261 16.28 29.61 -17.84
CA LEU A 261 15.78 29.90 -19.19
C LEU A 261 14.89 28.75 -19.65
N HIS A 262 13.68 29.10 -20.12
CA HIS A 262 12.76 28.11 -20.63
C HIS A 262 13.06 27.79 -22.08
N VAL A 263 13.03 26.51 -22.42
CA VAL A 263 13.15 25.99 -23.79
C VAL A 263 11.94 25.12 -24.12
N MET A 264 11.67 24.95 -25.39
CA MET A 264 10.68 24.01 -25.86
C MET A 264 11.39 22.98 -26.74
N THR A 265 11.28 21.72 -26.37
CA THR A 265 11.87 20.59 -27.08
C THR A 265 10.79 19.72 -27.68
N PRO A 266 11.07 18.93 -28.74
CA PRO A 266 10.15 17.92 -29.23
C PRO A 266 9.81 16.89 -28.13
N CYS A 267 8.59 16.32 -28.21
CA CYS A 267 8.15 15.26 -27.31
C CYS A 267 8.70 13.87 -27.69
N ILE A 268 9.19 13.72 -28.91
CA ILE A 268 9.74 12.49 -29.49
C ILE A 268 11.19 12.73 -29.84
N GLY A 269 12.03 11.73 -29.60
CA GLY A 269 13.46 11.77 -29.96
C GLY A 269 13.91 10.45 -30.57
N THR A 270 14.99 10.46 -31.34
CA THR A 270 15.55 9.25 -31.93
C THR A 270 16.09 8.30 -30.85
N VAL A 271 16.10 7.01 -31.11
CA VAL A 271 16.67 5.99 -30.23
C VAL A 271 18.12 6.30 -29.82
N ASN A 272 18.87 6.95 -30.69
CA ASN A 272 20.27 7.36 -30.40
C ASN A 272 20.37 8.34 -29.23
N LEU A 273 19.41 9.25 -29.06
CA LEU A 273 19.35 10.16 -27.92
C LEU A 273 19.27 9.38 -26.60
N TYR A 274 18.42 8.38 -26.54
CA TYR A 274 18.21 7.55 -25.35
C TYR A 274 19.40 6.61 -25.08
N LYS A 275 20.08 6.14 -26.13
CA LYS A 275 21.34 5.39 -25.99
C LYS A 275 22.45 6.27 -25.43
N THR A 276 22.63 7.49 -25.97
CA THR A 276 23.64 8.43 -25.49
C THR A 276 23.44 8.84 -24.04
N SER A 277 22.20 9.00 -23.59
CA SER A 277 21.86 9.34 -22.20
C SER A 277 21.85 8.13 -21.23
N GLY A 278 22.01 6.89 -21.74
CA GLY A 278 21.94 5.66 -20.95
C GLY A 278 20.55 5.19 -20.59
N HIS A 279 19.49 5.92 -20.95
CA HIS A 279 18.12 5.53 -20.66
C HIS A 279 17.73 4.21 -21.35
N TRP A 280 18.24 3.98 -22.55
CA TRP A 280 17.95 2.77 -23.32
C TRP A 280 18.41 1.51 -22.59
N ASP A 281 19.56 1.53 -21.95
CA ASP A 281 20.14 0.36 -21.29
C ASP A 281 19.48 0.07 -19.93
N HIS A 282 19.02 1.13 -19.23
CA HIS A 282 18.49 1.01 -17.87
C HIS A 282 16.96 0.99 -17.78
N TYR A 283 16.26 1.58 -18.75
CA TYR A 283 14.81 1.81 -18.66
C TYR A 283 14.01 1.34 -19.87
N LYS A 284 14.62 0.61 -20.81
CA LYS A 284 13.97 0.15 -22.06
C LYS A 284 12.64 -0.55 -21.82
N GLU A 285 12.54 -1.38 -20.76
CA GLU A 285 11.30 -2.10 -20.43
C GLU A 285 10.16 -1.19 -19.98
N ASN A 286 10.47 0.03 -19.53
CA ASN A 286 9.52 1.04 -19.10
C ASN A 286 9.26 2.13 -20.15
N MET A 287 9.85 2.01 -21.33
CA MET A 287 9.67 2.93 -22.46
C MET A 287 8.61 2.40 -23.43
N PHE A 288 7.97 3.30 -24.15
CA PHE A 288 7.16 2.88 -25.28
C PHE A 288 8.03 2.18 -26.34
N PRO A 289 7.48 1.19 -27.06
CA PRO A 289 8.19 0.57 -28.19
C PRO A 289 8.62 1.63 -29.20
N ALA A 290 9.84 1.48 -29.70
CA ALA A 290 10.31 2.36 -30.77
C ALA A 290 9.42 2.26 -32.01
N MET A 291 9.18 3.39 -32.66
CA MET A 291 8.46 3.48 -33.92
C MET A 291 9.47 3.70 -35.07
N GLU A 292 9.29 2.97 -36.14
CA GLU A 292 10.10 3.16 -37.38
C GLU A 292 9.39 4.13 -38.32
N VAL A 293 10.06 5.23 -38.63
CA VAL A 293 9.56 6.23 -39.58
C VAL A 293 10.66 6.55 -40.58
N GLU A 294 10.41 6.32 -41.87
CA GLU A 294 11.35 6.58 -42.98
C GLU A 294 12.75 5.97 -42.76
N GLY A 295 12.84 4.82 -42.07
CA GLY A 295 14.09 4.12 -41.77
C GLY A 295 14.84 4.62 -40.56
N GLU A 296 14.29 5.55 -39.81
CA GLU A 296 14.80 5.99 -38.51
C GLU A 296 13.91 5.47 -37.37
N SER A 297 14.52 5.13 -36.25
CA SER A 297 13.87 4.62 -35.07
C SER A 297 13.70 5.72 -34.02
N PHE A 298 12.46 5.98 -33.59
CA PHE A 298 12.05 7.00 -32.62
C PHE A 298 11.44 6.41 -31.36
#